data_d952371816282a9f61e50cfcea554090
#
_entry.id   d952371816282a9f61e50cfcea554090
#
_cell.length_a   1.000
_cell.length_b   1.000
_cell.length_c   1.000
_cell.angle_alpha   90.00
_cell.angle_beta   90.00
_cell.angle_gamma   90.00
#
_symmetry.space_group_name_H-M   'P 1'
#
loop_
_entity.id
_entity.type
_entity.pdbx_description
1 polymer ?
#
loop_
_entity_poly.entity_id
_entity_poly.type
_entity_poly.pdbx_seq_one_letter_code
_entity_poly.pdbx_strand_id
1 'polypeptide(L)'
;MSTVKKILIVDDDDALRESLVEQLDLHEEFTCITGSTAAQGLEQVRSDHADLVLLDVGLPDMDGREACRLMRKAGLKAPIIMLTAADSDSDTILGLEAGANDYVTKPFRFGVLLARVRAHLRQHEQSEDAVFAIGPYTFKPSAKVLVDPSEKKVRRTEKETAILKYLYRAGQKVVGRDVLLHEVWGYNAGVTTHTLETHIYRLRQKIERDPSNAELLVTETGGYKLMP
;
A
#
# COMPACT_ATOMS: atom_id res chain seq x y z
N MET A 1 -0.76 -10.64 -12.44
CA MET A 1 -0.02 -10.91 -11.20
C MET A 1 -0.40 -9.83 -10.21
N SER A 2 -0.65 -10.15 -8.96
CA SER A 2 -0.88 -9.14 -7.91
C SER A 2 0.44 -8.40 -7.67
N THR A 3 0.38 -7.10 -7.42
CA THR A 3 1.58 -6.31 -7.06
C THR A 3 2.16 -6.92 -5.79
N VAL A 4 3.45 -7.27 -5.79
CA VAL A 4 4.13 -7.83 -4.62
C VAL A 4 4.11 -6.79 -3.50
N LYS A 5 3.66 -7.19 -2.31
CA LYS A 5 3.54 -6.33 -1.13
C LYS A 5 4.79 -6.41 -0.28
N LYS A 6 5.33 -5.26 0.08
CA LYS A 6 6.53 -5.16 0.90
C LYS A 6 6.17 -5.09 2.37
N ILE A 7 6.60 -6.10 3.13
CA ILE A 7 6.37 -6.21 4.58
C ILE A 7 7.66 -5.83 5.31
N LEU A 8 7.60 -4.80 6.14
CA LEU A 8 8.71 -4.46 7.05
C LEU A 8 8.51 -5.22 8.37
N ILE A 9 9.51 -5.99 8.77
CA ILE A 9 9.53 -6.75 10.04
C ILE A 9 10.60 -6.12 10.94
N VAL A 10 10.19 -5.59 12.09
CA VAL A 10 11.08 -5.00 13.09
C VAL A 10 10.93 -5.78 14.39
N ASP A 11 11.91 -6.60 14.71
CA ASP A 11 11.93 -7.49 15.88
C ASP A 11 13.39 -7.77 16.23
N ASP A 12 13.77 -7.81 17.49
CA ASP A 12 15.16 -8.09 17.92
C ASP A 12 15.47 -9.59 18.02
N ASP A 13 14.44 -10.43 18.06
CA ASP A 13 14.59 -11.89 17.99
C ASP A 13 14.93 -12.32 16.56
N ASP A 14 16.22 -12.62 16.31
CA ASP A 14 16.72 -13.04 15.00
C ASP A 14 16.01 -14.29 14.50
N ALA A 15 15.77 -15.28 15.36
CA ALA A 15 15.14 -16.55 14.96
C ALA A 15 13.67 -16.35 14.55
N LEU A 16 12.94 -15.53 15.30
CA LEU A 16 11.56 -15.18 14.93
C LEU A 16 11.52 -14.38 13.64
N ARG A 17 12.42 -13.40 13.47
CA ARG A 17 12.48 -12.56 12.29
C ARG A 17 12.80 -13.38 11.03
N GLU A 18 13.81 -14.27 11.08
CA GLU A 18 14.15 -15.18 9.99
C GLU A 18 12.99 -16.12 9.66
N SER A 19 12.37 -16.73 10.67
CA SER A 19 11.20 -17.61 10.46
C SER A 19 10.02 -16.87 9.81
N LEU A 20 9.76 -15.62 10.18
CA LEU A 20 8.71 -14.82 9.55
C LEU A 20 9.01 -14.51 8.08
N VAL A 21 10.27 -14.17 7.77
CA VAL A 21 10.71 -13.95 6.39
C VAL A 21 10.53 -15.21 5.57
N GLU A 22 11.06 -16.35 6.03
CA GLU A 22 10.94 -17.63 5.32
C GLU A 22 9.48 -18.00 5.05
N GLN A 23 8.61 -17.85 6.04
CA GLN A 23 7.20 -18.21 5.89
C GLN A 23 6.42 -17.24 4.99
N LEU A 24 6.73 -15.94 5.03
CA LEU A 24 6.10 -14.95 4.15
C LEU A 24 6.58 -15.09 2.71
N ASP A 25 7.87 -15.35 2.48
CA ASP A 25 8.45 -15.53 1.15
C ASP A 25 7.96 -16.79 0.42
N LEU A 26 7.37 -17.77 1.15
CA LEU A 26 6.61 -18.87 0.52
C LEU A 26 5.36 -18.38 -0.23
N HIS A 27 4.94 -17.14 0.00
CA HIS A 27 3.79 -16.54 -0.67
C HIS A 27 4.28 -15.51 -1.70
N GLU A 28 4.10 -15.78 -2.99
CA GLU A 28 4.52 -14.93 -4.13
C GLU A 28 3.99 -13.48 -4.06
N GLU A 29 3.00 -13.23 -3.20
CA GLU A 29 2.39 -11.92 -3.00
C GLU A 29 3.19 -11.00 -2.07
N PHE A 30 4.24 -11.51 -1.36
CA PHE A 30 5.01 -10.74 -0.39
C PHE A 30 6.49 -10.68 -0.74
N THR A 31 7.14 -9.63 -0.25
CA THR A 31 8.60 -9.51 -0.10
C THR A 31 8.87 -8.84 1.24
N CYS A 32 9.96 -9.24 1.89
CA CYS A 32 10.27 -8.79 3.24
C CYS A 32 11.50 -7.88 3.29
N ILE A 33 11.43 -6.85 4.12
CA ILE A 33 12.57 -6.08 4.61
C ILE A 33 12.60 -6.14 6.12
N THR A 34 13.78 -6.13 6.73
CA THR A 34 13.91 -6.40 8.16
C THR A 34 14.71 -5.32 8.88
N GLY A 35 14.46 -5.21 10.20
CA GLY A 35 15.26 -4.42 11.13
C GLY A 35 15.25 -5.10 12.50
N SER A 36 16.40 -5.04 13.21
CA SER A 36 16.53 -5.58 14.57
C SER A 36 16.35 -4.52 15.66
N THR A 37 16.17 -3.25 15.27
CA THR A 37 16.00 -2.11 16.17
C THR A 37 14.95 -1.14 15.65
N ALA A 38 14.36 -0.34 16.54
CA ALA A 38 13.44 0.73 16.15
C ALA A 38 14.11 1.75 15.22
N ALA A 39 15.37 2.08 15.46
CA ALA A 39 16.14 2.99 14.62
C ALA A 39 16.23 2.49 13.17
N GLN A 40 16.56 1.22 12.96
CA GLN A 40 16.58 0.60 11.63
C GLN A 40 15.18 0.61 10.99
N GLY A 41 14.14 0.25 11.75
CA GLY A 41 12.76 0.32 11.26
C GLY A 41 12.35 1.71 10.80
N LEU A 42 12.70 2.75 11.55
CA LEU A 42 12.45 4.16 11.19
C LEU A 42 13.23 4.59 9.95
N GLU A 43 14.47 4.12 9.77
CA GLU A 43 15.26 4.38 8.58
C GLU A 43 14.61 3.74 7.34
N GLN A 44 14.18 2.48 7.43
CA GLN A 44 13.48 1.80 6.35
C GLN A 44 12.19 2.52 5.94
N VAL A 45 11.40 2.98 6.91
CA VAL A 45 10.17 3.75 6.64
C VAL A 45 10.44 5.07 5.90
N ARG A 46 11.63 5.67 6.09
CA ARG A 46 12.01 6.93 5.42
C ARG A 46 12.62 6.70 4.04
N SER A 47 13.40 5.65 3.88
CA SER A 47 14.16 5.36 2.65
C SER A 47 13.39 4.52 1.64
N ASP A 48 12.46 3.68 2.12
CA ASP A 48 11.72 2.73 1.28
C ASP A 48 10.23 2.72 1.63
N HIS A 49 9.43 2.21 0.68
CA HIS A 49 7.99 2.03 0.87
C HIS A 49 7.72 0.68 1.51
N ALA A 50 6.97 0.67 2.63
CA ALA A 50 6.41 -0.54 3.20
C ALA A 50 4.88 -0.51 3.05
N ASP A 51 4.29 -1.63 2.60
CA ASP A 51 2.83 -1.79 2.50
C ASP A 51 2.22 -2.18 3.85
N LEU A 52 3.00 -2.79 4.75
CA LEU A 52 2.62 -3.13 6.11
C LEU A 52 3.87 -3.27 6.98
N VAL A 53 3.74 -2.95 8.27
CA VAL A 53 4.80 -3.12 9.28
C VAL A 53 4.36 -4.12 10.33
N LEU A 54 5.19 -5.13 10.60
CA LEU A 54 5.17 -5.95 11.80
C LEU A 54 6.19 -5.37 12.76
N LEU A 55 5.78 -4.94 13.95
CA LEU A 55 6.60 -4.18 14.87
C LEU A 55 6.58 -4.80 16.26
N ASP A 56 7.72 -5.28 16.71
CA ASP A 56 7.84 -5.73 18.10
C ASP A 56 7.74 -4.56 19.08
N VAL A 57 7.12 -4.83 20.23
CA VAL A 57 7.02 -3.84 21.31
C VAL A 57 8.28 -3.79 22.15
N GLY A 58 8.97 -4.92 22.32
CA GLY A 58 10.11 -5.09 23.22
C GLY A 58 11.47 -4.82 22.57
N LEU A 59 11.60 -3.84 21.69
CA LEU A 59 12.86 -3.54 21.00
C LEU A 59 13.94 -3.01 21.94
N PRO A 60 15.24 -3.30 21.67
CA PRO A 60 16.33 -3.02 22.61
C PRO A 60 16.68 -1.54 22.75
N ASP A 61 16.37 -0.73 21.73
CA ASP A 61 16.74 0.69 21.67
C ASP A 61 15.56 1.63 21.99
N MET A 62 14.31 1.16 21.86
CA MET A 62 13.13 1.97 22.09
C MET A 62 11.89 1.08 22.23
N ASP A 63 10.92 1.49 23.07
CA ASP A 63 9.60 0.85 23.10
C ASP A 63 8.93 0.92 21.72
N GLY A 64 8.46 -0.22 21.20
CA GLY A 64 7.83 -0.29 19.87
C GLY A 64 6.61 0.61 19.72
N ARG A 65 5.90 0.95 20.81
CA ARG A 65 4.79 1.93 20.79
C ARG A 65 5.30 3.34 20.50
N GLU A 66 6.45 3.70 21.02
CA GLU A 66 7.09 4.98 20.68
C GLU A 66 7.61 4.97 19.25
N ALA A 67 8.22 3.87 18.80
CA ALA A 67 8.62 3.69 17.41
C ALA A 67 7.41 3.84 16.46
N CYS A 68 6.26 3.28 16.80
CA CYS A 68 5.01 3.43 16.05
C CYS A 68 4.61 4.91 15.91
N ARG A 69 4.59 5.66 17.03
CA ARG A 69 4.29 7.10 17.00
C ARG A 69 5.24 7.88 16.10
N LEU A 70 6.53 7.56 16.15
CA LEU A 70 7.55 8.19 15.31
C LEU A 70 7.39 7.83 13.84
N MET A 71 7.05 6.57 13.50
CA MET A 71 6.72 6.16 12.13
C MET A 71 5.50 6.91 11.61
N ARG A 72 4.45 7.06 12.42
CA ARG A 72 3.26 7.87 12.06
C ARG A 72 3.59 9.34 11.86
N LYS A 73 4.41 9.92 12.75
CA LYS A 73 4.90 11.29 12.62
C LYS A 73 5.78 11.51 11.40
N ALA A 74 6.53 10.50 10.99
CA ALA A 74 7.28 10.49 9.73
C ALA A 74 6.39 10.38 8.48
N GLY A 75 5.07 10.19 8.64
CA GLY A 75 4.08 10.15 7.54
C GLY A 75 3.72 8.75 7.07
N LEU A 76 4.15 7.69 7.75
CA LEU A 76 3.75 6.32 7.41
C LEU A 76 2.24 6.13 7.54
N LYS A 77 1.58 5.76 6.42
CA LYS A 77 0.14 5.49 6.35
C LYS A 77 -0.17 3.99 6.29
N ALA A 78 0.82 3.17 5.93
CA ALA A 78 0.68 1.73 5.90
C ALA A 78 0.25 1.16 7.26
N PRO A 79 -0.52 0.06 7.31
CA PRO A 79 -0.91 -0.55 8.56
C PRO A 79 0.30 -1.04 9.36
N ILE A 80 0.22 -0.88 10.68
CA ILE A 80 1.19 -1.40 11.65
C ILE A 80 0.47 -2.43 12.51
N ILE A 81 1.00 -3.65 12.55
CA ILE A 81 0.58 -4.71 13.48
C ILE A 81 1.67 -4.84 14.54
N MET A 82 1.33 -4.61 15.79
CA MET A 82 2.28 -4.80 16.88
C MET A 82 2.35 -6.26 17.30
N LEU A 83 3.56 -6.74 17.53
CA LEU A 83 3.87 -8.04 18.12
C LEU A 83 4.31 -7.83 19.57
N THR A 84 3.80 -8.59 20.53
CA THR A 84 4.11 -8.38 21.93
C THR A 84 4.12 -9.66 22.75
N ALA A 85 4.97 -9.71 23.76
CA ALA A 85 4.91 -10.74 24.80
C ALA A 85 3.87 -10.44 25.92
N ALA A 86 3.37 -9.19 25.98
CA ALA A 86 2.42 -8.78 27.01
C ALA A 86 0.98 -9.09 26.59
N ASP A 87 0.21 -9.67 27.52
CA ASP A 87 -1.18 -10.14 27.30
C ASP A 87 -2.18 -9.31 28.14
N SER A 88 -1.83 -8.06 28.49
CA SER A 88 -2.74 -7.22 29.25
C SER A 88 -3.61 -6.34 28.32
N ASP A 89 -4.87 -6.16 28.72
CA ASP A 89 -5.79 -5.22 28.02
C ASP A 89 -5.21 -3.80 27.97
N SER A 90 -4.48 -3.40 29.02
CA SER A 90 -3.82 -2.10 29.09
C SER A 90 -2.75 -1.93 28.03
N ASP A 91 -1.94 -2.94 27.74
CA ASP A 91 -0.90 -2.88 26.70
C ASP A 91 -1.50 -2.82 25.30
N THR A 92 -2.59 -3.55 25.09
CA THR A 92 -3.34 -3.51 23.82
C THR A 92 -3.91 -2.11 23.58
N ILE A 93 -4.54 -1.49 24.58
CA ILE A 93 -5.09 -0.12 24.49
C ILE A 93 -3.97 0.89 24.15
N LEU A 94 -2.87 0.83 24.89
CA LEU A 94 -1.72 1.74 24.66
C LEU A 94 -1.09 1.57 23.28
N GLY A 95 -1.05 0.35 22.75
CA GLY A 95 -0.57 0.06 21.40
C GLY A 95 -1.46 0.67 20.32
N LEU A 96 -2.77 0.52 20.44
CA LEU A 96 -3.73 1.10 19.50
C LEU A 96 -3.73 2.65 19.57
N GLU A 97 -3.63 3.24 20.77
CA GLU A 97 -3.49 4.68 20.95
C GLU A 97 -2.18 5.24 20.37
N ALA A 98 -1.13 4.42 20.28
CA ALA A 98 0.11 4.78 19.60
C ALA A 98 -0.02 4.88 18.08
N GLY A 99 -1.17 4.46 17.50
CA GLY A 99 -1.45 4.51 16.07
C GLY A 99 -1.24 3.17 15.35
N ALA A 100 -1.13 2.05 16.08
CA ALA A 100 -1.16 0.71 15.50
C ALA A 100 -2.57 0.39 14.97
N ASN A 101 -2.63 -0.51 13.97
CA ASN A 101 -3.87 -0.98 13.38
C ASN A 101 -4.35 -2.29 14.02
N ASP A 102 -3.43 -3.06 14.59
CA ASP A 102 -3.71 -4.34 15.22
C ASP A 102 -2.63 -4.70 16.24
N TYR A 103 -2.91 -5.73 17.03
CA TYR A 103 -2.07 -6.19 18.10
C TYR A 103 -2.09 -7.73 18.15
N VAL A 104 -0.92 -8.37 18.17
CA VAL A 104 -0.80 -9.83 18.18
C VAL A 104 0.15 -10.25 19.31
N THR A 105 -0.35 -11.07 20.22
CA THR A 105 0.42 -11.59 21.36
C THR A 105 1.31 -12.76 20.94
N LYS A 106 2.55 -12.77 21.40
CA LYS A 106 3.50 -13.88 21.27
C LYS A 106 3.25 -14.87 22.42
N PRO A 107 3.27 -16.20 22.17
CA PRO A 107 3.48 -16.86 20.88
C PRO A 107 2.20 -16.87 20.04
N PHE A 108 2.33 -16.67 18.73
CA PHE A 108 1.22 -16.69 17.77
C PHE A 108 1.36 -17.81 16.74
N ARG A 109 0.24 -18.19 16.14
CA ARG A 109 0.23 -19.09 14.99
C ARG A 109 0.43 -18.26 13.70
N PHE A 110 1.41 -18.64 12.87
CA PHE A 110 1.68 -17.92 11.63
C PHE A 110 0.44 -17.74 10.75
N GLY A 111 -0.39 -18.77 10.57
CA GLY A 111 -1.62 -18.66 9.78
C GLY A 111 -2.60 -17.59 10.28
N VAL A 112 -2.63 -17.34 11.61
CA VAL A 112 -3.44 -16.27 12.20
C VAL A 112 -2.83 -14.90 11.89
N LEU A 113 -1.52 -14.75 12.03
CA LEU A 113 -0.81 -13.52 11.68
C LEU A 113 -0.97 -13.22 10.18
N LEU A 114 -0.78 -14.21 9.31
CA LEU A 114 -0.96 -14.08 7.87
C LEU A 114 -2.38 -13.61 7.49
N ALA A 115 -3.40 -14.16 8.13
CA ALA A 115 -4.79 -13.74 7.90
C ALA A 115 -5.01 -12.26 8.27
N ARG A 116 -4.41 -11.79 9.36
CA ARG A 116 -4.45 -10.39 9.81
C ARG A 116 -3.68 -9.47 8.86
N VAL A 117 -2.48 -9.84 8.44
CA VAL A 117 -1.69 -9.13 7.42
C VAL A 117 -2.52 -8.91 6.17
N ARG A 118 -3.12 -9.97 5.62
CA ARG A 118 -3.99 -9.89 4.42
C ARG A 118 -5.22 -9.01 4.64
N ALA A 119 -5.84 -9.07 5.82
CA ALA A 119 -7.00 -8.26 6.14
C ALA A 119 -6.66 -6.76 6.18
N HIS A 120 -5.56 -6.40 6.85
CA HIS A 120 -5.11 -5.01 6.96
C HIS A 120 -4.62 -4.45 5.63
N LEU A 121 -3.92 -5.24 4.81
CA LEU A 121 -3.53 -4.83 3.46
C LEU A 121 -4.76 -4.52 2.60
N ARG A 122 -5.78 -5.41 2.58
CA ARG A 122 -7.02 -5.16 1.83
C ARG A 122 -7.76 -3.91 2.32
N GLN A 123 -7.88 -3.74 3.63
CA GLN A 123 -8.53 -2.56 4.21
C GLN A 123 -7.79 -1.27 3.85
N HIS A 124 -6.44 -1.31 3.91
CA HIS A 124 -5.62 -0.16 3.56
C HIS A 124 -5.74 0.20 2.08
N GLU A 125 -5.73 -0.78 1.17
CA GLU A 125 -5.94 -0.56 -0.27
C GLU A 125 -7.29 0.10 -0.58
N GLN A 126 -8.30 -0.14 0.26
CA GLN A 126 -9.62 0.48 0.14
C GLN A 126 -9.67 1.88 0.76
N SER A 127 -8.70 2.23 1.60
CA SER A 127 -8.65 3.54 2.26
C SER A 127 -8.26 4.67 1.30
N GLU A 128 -8.51 5.91 1.73
CA GLU A 128 -8.04 7.10 1.02
C GLU A 128 -6.53 7.35 1.22
N ASP A 129 -5.94 6.76 2.26
CA ASP A 129 -4.52 6.89 2.59
C ASP A 129 -3.61 5.90 1.83
N ALA A 130 -4.21 5.01 1.02
CA ALA A 130 -3.44 4.05 0.22
C ALA A 130 -2.45 4.76 -0.72
N VAL A 131 -1.24 4.21 -0.79
CA VAL A 131 -0.19 4.62 -1.71
C VAL A 131 0.07 3.47 -2.66
N PHE A 132 0.15 3.75 -3.96
CA PHE A 132 0.26 2.73 -4.98
C PHE A 132 1.51 2.95 -5.83
N ALA A 133 2.19 1.86 -6.21
CA ALA A 133 3.22 1.90 -7.24
C ALA A 133 2.56 1.74 -8.62
N ILE A 134 2.82 2.63 -9.56
CA ILE A 134 2.35 2.57 -10.95
C ILE A 134 3.56 2.79 -11.86
N GLY A 135 4.14 1.70 -12.37
CA GLY A 135 5.41 1.75 -13.08
C GLY A 135 6.48 2.45 -12.23
N PRO A 136 7.14 3.50 -12.75
CA PRO A 136 8.15 4.24 -12.00
C PRO A 136 7.56 5.22 -10.97
N TYR A 137 6.24 5.36 -10.87
CA TYR A 137 5.58 6.39 -10.08
C TYR A 137 5.07 5.86 -8.75
N THR A 138 5.18 6.71 -7.71
CA THR A 138 4.44 6.56 -6.45
C THR A 138 3.15 7.37 -6.54
N PHE A 139 2.00 6.70 -6.60
CA PHE A 139 0.68 7.34 -6.67
C PHE A 139 0.08 7.53 -5.28
N LYS A 140 -0.22 8.78 -4.94
CA LYS A 140 -0.86 9.19 -3.67
C LYS A 140 -2.25 9.77 -3.97
N PRO A 141 -3.32 8.97 -3.95
CA PRO A 141 -4.67 9.40 -4.33
C PRO A 141 -5.21 10.55 -3.48
N SER A 142 -5.02 10.50 -2.15
CA SER A 142 -5.48 11.55 -1.22
C SER A 142 -4.90 12.93 -1.57
N ALA A 143 -3.64 12.96 -2.01
CA ALA A 143 -2.97 14.19 -2.45
C ALA A 143 -3.21 14.49 -3.94
N LYS A 144 -3.84 13.58 -4.70
CA LYS A 144 -4.05 13.66 -6.16
C LYS A 144 -2.75 13.88 -6.93
N VAL A 145 -1.68 13.18 -6.54
CA VAL A 145 -0.36 13.30 -7.17
C VAL A 145 0.23 11.94 -7.53
N LEU A 146 1.02 11.95 -8.60
CA LEU A 146 2.04 10.96 -8.90
C LEU A 146 3.41 11.58 -8.62
N VAL A 147 4.26 10.85 -7.94
CA VAL A 147 5.64 11.24 -7.66
C VAL A 147 6.55 10.36 -8.52
N ASP A 148 7.37 10.95 -9.34
CA ASP A 148 8.35 10.22 -10.15
C ASP A 148 9.62 9.88 -9.34
N PRO A 149 10.54 9.06 -9.87
CA PRO A 149 11.78 8.72 -9.17
C PRO A 149 12.70 9.91 -8.85
N SER A 150 12.51 11.07 -9.52
CA SER A 150 13.22 12.32 -9.23
C SER A 150 12.50 13.21 -8.19
N GLU A 151 11.51 12.64 -7.48
CA GLU A 151 10.64 13.32 -6.51
C GLU A 151 9.76 14.44 -7.11
N LYS A 152 9.68 14.56 -8.43
CA LYS A 152 8.82 15.52 -9.08
C LYS A 152 7.35 15.10 -8.94
N LYS A 153 6.53 16.03 -8.43
CA LYS A 153 5.09 15.83 -8.23
C LYS A 153 4.31 16.21 -9.48
N VAL A 154 3.59 15.27 -10.04
CA VAL A 154 2.68 15.47 -11.19
C VAL A 154 1.24 15.41 -10.69
N ARG A 155 0.57 16.57 -10.66
CA ARG A 155 -0.81 16.68 -10.17
C ARG A 155 -1.82 16.00 -11.08
N ARG A 156 -2.84 15.40 -10.48
CA ARG A 156 -4.00 14.75 -11.13
C ARG A 156 -5.28 15.50 -10.82
N THR A 157 -6.22 15.45 -11.75
CA THR A 157 -7.59 15.87 -11.47
C THR A 157 -8.30 14.78 -10.65
N GLU A 158 -9.44 15.11 -10.08
CA GLU A 158 -10.28 14.16 -9.34
C GLU A 158 -10.63 12.92 -10.19
N LYS A 159 -11.06 13.15 -11.43
CA LYS A 159 -11.46 12.07 -12.34
C LYS A 159 -10.26 11.21 -12.78
N GLU A 160 -9.11 11.82 -13.07
CA GLU A 160 -7.87 11.10 -13.35
C GLU A 160 -7.44 10.24 -12.16
N THR A 161 -7.55 10.76 -10.94
CA THR A 161 -7.26 10.04 -9.70
C THR A 161 -8.20 8.86 -9.51
N ALA A 162 -9.50 9.06 -9.72
CA ALA A 162 -10.51 8.02 -9.59
C ALA A 162 -10.30 6.89 -10.62
N ILE A 163 -9.98 7.22 -11.86
CA ILE A 163 -9.67 6.24 -12.92
C ILE A 163 -8.47 5.38 -12.50
N LEU A 164 -7.34 6.00 -12.13
CA LEU A 164 -6.13 5.27 -11.74
C LEU A 164 -6.37 4.38 -10.51
N LYS A 165 -7.07 4.92 -9.50
CA LYS A 165 -7.42 4.17 -8.28
C LYS A 165 -8.28 2.94 -8.59
N TYR A 166 -9.28 3.09 -9.45
CA TYR A 166 -10.16 1.99 -9.84
C TYR A 166 -9.42 0.92 -10.63
N LEU A 167 -8.67 1.33 -11.65
CA LEU A 167 -7.89 0.40 -12.50
C LEU A 167 -6.81 -0.33 -11.70
N TYR A 168 -6.13 0.35 -10.77
CA TYR A 168 -5.15 -0.28 -9.89
C TYR A 168 -5.80 -1.39 -9.03
N ARG A 169 -6.95 -1.09 -8.42
CA ARG A 169 -7.72 -2.05 -7.60
C ARG A 169 -8.26 -3.23 -8.41
N ALA A 170 -8.46 -3.05 -9.70
CA ALA A 170 -8.87 -4.12 -10.59
C ALA A 170 -7.77 -5.17 -10.83
N GLY A 171 -6.52 -4.91 -10.41
CA GLY A 171 -5.43 -5.90 -10.39
C GLY A 171 -5.08 -6.43 -11.77
N GLN A 172 -4.76 -5.55 -12.71
CA GLN A 172 -4.41 -5.90 -14.11
C GLN A 172 -5.55 -6.57 -14.91
N LYS A 173 -6.78 -6.55 -14.42
CA LYS A 173 -7.93 -7.00 -15.19
C LYS A 173 -8.39 -5.90 -16.14
N VAL A 174 -8.92 -6.30 -17.29
CA VAL A 174 -9.57 -5.35 -18.21
C VAL A 174 -10.86 -4.86 -17.58
N VAL A 175 -11.00 -3.55 -17.46
CA VAL A 175 -12.21 -2.89 -16.97
C VAL A 175 -12.95 -2.27 -18.15
N GLY A 176 -14.21 -2.63 -18.31
CA GLY A 176 -15.08 -2.13 -19.38
C GLY A 176 -15.28 -0.62 -19.31
N ARG A 177 -15.47 0.02 -20.48
CA ARG A 177 -15.70 1.47 -20.57
C ARG A 177 -16.92 1.92 -19.77
N ASP A 178 -18.02 1.16 -19.86
CA ASP A 178 -19.26 1.48 -19.14
C ASP A 178 -19.10 1.35 -17.63
N VAL A 179 -18.32 0.35 -17.19
CA VAL A 179 -17.97 0.17 -15.76
C VAL A 179 -17.17 1.37 -15.27
N LEU A 180 -16.14 1.80 -15.98
CA LEU A 180 -15.33 2.98 -15.60
C LEU A 180 -16.18 4.27 -15.60
N LEU A 181 -17.07 4.43 -16.57
CA LEU A 181 -17.98 5.58 -16.61
C LEU A 181 -18.89 5.59 -15.39
N HIS A 182 -19.49 4.45 -15.07
CA HIS A 182 -20.38 4.32 -13.92
C HIS A 182 -19.65 4.58 -12.59
N GLU A 183 -18.51 3.94 -12.37
CA GLU A 183 -17.76 4.03 -11.13
C GLU A 183 -17.12 5.40 -10.89
N VAL A 184 -16.71 6.08 -11.95
CA VAL A 184 -16.00 7.37 -11.84
C VAL A 184 -16.96 8.57 -11.92
N TRP A 185 -18.05 8.48 -12.68
CA TRP A 185 -19.00 9.59 -12.87
C TRP A 185 -20.40 9.34 -12.28
N GLY A 186 -20.70 8.10 -11.86
CA GLY A 186 -22.04 7.73 -11.40
C GLY A 186 -23.05 7.67 -12.54
N TYR A 187 -24.33 7.64 -12.19
CA TYR A 187 -25.44 7.66 -13.15
C TYR A 187 -25.67 9.07 -13.74
N ASN A 188 -24.68 9.61 -14.43
CA ASN A 188 -24.84 10.90 -15.09
C ASN A 188 -25.05 10.69 -16.60
N ALA A 189 -26.30 10.78 -17.04
CA ALA A 189 -26.71 10.54 -18.44
C ALA A 189 -26.02 11.47 -19.48
N GLY A 190 -25.36 12.53 -19.03
CA GLY A 190 -24.63 13.46 -19.90
C GLY A 190 -23.17 13.08 -20.17
N VAL A 191 -22.65 12.04 -19.51
CA VAL A 191 -21.25 11.63 -19.67
C VAL A 191 -21.15 10.46 -20.64
N THR A 192 -20.41 10.64 -21.72
CA THR A 192 -20.24 9.65 -22.79
C THR A 192 -18.86 8.98 -22.72
N THR A 193 -18.69 7.87 -23.48
CA THR A 193 -17.40 7.20 -23.65
C THR A 193 -16.31 8.14 -24.14
N HIS A 194 -16.63 9.15 -24.94
CA HIS A 194 -15.71 10.19 -25.42
C HIS A 194 -15.10 11.01 -24.26
N THR A 195 -15.87 11.26 -23.21
CA THR A 195 -15.35 11.92 -22.00
C THR A 195 -14.28 11.06 -21.34
N LEU A 196 -14.54 9.76 -21.17
CA LEU A 196 -13.58 8.80 -20.63
C LEU A 196 -12.30 8.76 -21.49
N GLU A 197 -12.45 8.63 -22.81
CA GLU A 197 -11.33 8.59 -23.76
C GLU A 197 -10.45 9.84 -23.65
N THR A 198 -11.06 11.02 -23.49
CA THR A 198 -10.32 12.28 -23.27
C THR A 198 -9.49 12.22 -21.98
N HIS A 199 -10.02 11.68 -20.89
CA HIS A 199 -9.28 11.53 -19.64
C HIS A 199 -8.17 10.47 -19.73
N ILE A 200 -8.41 9.36 -20.41
CA ILE A 200 -7.39 8.34 -20.71
C ILE A 200 -6.24 8.95 -21.54
N TYR A 201 -6.56 9.69 -22.59
CA TYR A 201 -5.54 10.37 -23.40
C TYR A 201 -4.70 11.32 -22.54
N ARG A 202 -5.32 12.17 -21.72
CA ARG A 202 -4.61 13.09 -20.81
C ARG A 202 -3.76 12.37 -19.78
N LEU A 203 -4.23 11.23 -19.27
CA LEU A 203 -3.46 10.40 -18.35
C LEU A 203 -2.20 9.87 -19.03
N ARG A 204 -2.33 9.29 -20.23
CA ARG A 204 -1.19 8.79 -21.01
C ARG A 204 -0.13 9.86 -21.26
N GLN A 205 -0.55 11.07 -21.65
CA GLN A 205 0.35 12.21 -21.82
C GLN A 205 1.18 12.54 -20.56
N LYS A 206 0.76 12.07 -19.41
CA LYS A 206 1.37 12.39 -18.11
C LYS A 206 2.17 11.24 -17.51
N ILE A 207 1.87 9.99 -17.87
CA ILE A 207 2.46 8.80 -17.24
C ILE A 207 3.23 7.89 -18.18
N GLU A 208 2.96 7.96 -19.48
CA GLU A 208 3.64 7.14 -20.47
C GLU A 208 4.90 7.82 -20.99
N ARG A 209 5.90 7.04 -21.36
CA ARG A 209 7.06 7.52 -22.10
C ARG A 209 6.67 7.92 -23.52
N ASP A 210 5.87 7.08 -24.17
CA ASP A 210 5.25 7.33 -25.47
C ASP A 210 3.74 7.14 -25.35
N PRO A 211 2.95 8.24 -25.31
CA PRO A 211 1.48 8.16 -25.21
C PRO A 211 0.80 7.41 -26.36
N SER A 212 1.46 7.29 -27.52
CA SER A 212 0.94 6.57 -28.68
C SER A 212 1.15 5.05 -28.54
N ASN A 213 2.15 4.65 -27.77
CA ASN A 213 2.46 3.26 -27.46
C ASN A 213 2.41 3.03 -25.94
N ALA A 214 1.20 3.07 -25.38
CA ALA A 214 0.98 3.01 -23.93
C ALA A 214 1.32 1.65 -23.35
N GLU A 215 2.22 1.63 -22.34
CA GLU A 215 2.67 0.43 -21.65
C GLU A 215 2.04 0.29 -20.23
N LEU A 216 1.77 1.42 -19.57
CA LEU A 216 1.17 1.44 -18.23
C LEU A 216 -0.36 1.43 -18.27
N LEU A 217 -0.96 2.28 -19.11
CA LEU A 217 -2.41 2.41 -19.25
C LEU A 217 -2.86 1.90 -20.61
N VAL A 218 -3.03 0.59 -20.70
CA VAL A 218 -3.23 -0.13 -21.98
C VAL A 218 -4.71 -0.16 -22.37
N THR A 219 -4.97 -0.04 -23.68
CA THR A 219 -6.31 -0.31 -24.25
C THR A 219 -6.38 -1.77 -24.67
N GLU A 220 -7.40 -2.45 -24.19
CA GLU A 220 -7.72 -3.84 -24.55
C GLU A 220 -9.12 -3.92 -25.19
N THR A 221 -9.44 -5.07 -25.78
CA THR A 221 -10.77 -5.32 -26.30
C THR A 221 -11.83 -5.10 -25.23
N GLY A 222 -12.65 -4.07 -25.42
CA GLY A 222 -13.77 -3.72 -24.52
C GLY A 222 -13.43 -2.72 -23.42
N GLY A 223 -12.16 -2.37 -23.15
CA GLY A 223 -11.87 -1.49 -22.02
C GLY A 223 -10.43 -1.05 -21.86
N TYR A 224 -10.05 -0.81 -20.63
CA TYR A 224 -8.72 -0.36 -20.22
C TYR A 224 -8.17 -1.24 -19.10
N LYS A 225 -6.85 -1.30 -19.05
CA LYS A 225 -6.10 -2.07 -18.05
C LYS A 225 -4.90 -1.24 -17.59
N LEU A 226 -4.60 -1.27 -16.30
CA LEU A 226 -3.40 -0.69 -15.73
C LEU A 226 -2.36 -1.79 -15.50
N MET A 227 -1.12 -1.55 -15.94
CA MET A 227 0.06 -2.39 -15.74
C MET A 227 0.97 -1.66 -14.76
N PRO A 228 0.83 -1.91 -13.44
CA PRO A 228 1.59 -1.22 -12.40
C PRO A 228 3.03 -1.70 -12.30
#